data_27015c83d5e9418f119ad155d9a2b192
#
_entry.id   27015c83d5e9418f119ad155d9a2b192
#
_cell.length_a   1.000
_cell.length_b   1.000
_cell.length_c   1.000
_cell.angle_alpha   90.00
_cell.angle_beta   90.00
_cell.angle_gamma   90.00
#
_symmetry.space_group_name_H-M   'P 1'
#
loop_
_entity.id
_entity.type
_entity.pdbx_description
1 polymer ?
#
loop_
_entity_poly.entity_id
_entity_poly.type
_entity_poly.pdbx_seq_one_letter_code
_entity_poly.pdbx_strand_id
1 'polypeptide(L)'
;MVHLQYDIACCISVLFTLSLAKANFHDYSNHQRRTNHLPDNKFGLNEYLEFSDNDERDKGSSQWDQMYQNVLKPPINIDIEQQASHTLTDDIEWDPQWAKNIKFGQVSAVSIDPSGNIGIFHRGSRVWGSTTFNIHNIFNKEQGIIPESTIILLDKYGKKLLEWGSYRFYLPHGLTIDMYGNYWVTDVALHQVFKFDAKDIKIMRGLLGLRKRQYMYERIIRPLLILGEAFVPGNDDKRFCKPTAVAVENNGDFFVSDGYCNARILKFNAKGERILHWGRGNTYGQTPLQNTFNVPHALALASELDLLFVADRENGRIVSFSAANGTFHKEYKNLNIIGPLIYSVAYADGRLYLINAPNSRYNIHVRGFVLDVNSGDIVSQFTPGQDMDNPHDIAVSPCGSEIYVVELNKNITYKFSQKVNMIYTNSHHVLMDTDMNNRDGDDATAIVLTIISALTIFIVFCLLIVRITARSEKGGGTSFKYDEAPVELSKLFD
;
A
#
# COMPACT_ATOMS: atom_id res chain seq x y z
N MET A 1 -8.20 -2.50 27.88
CA MET A 1 -9.63 -2.59 27.57
C MET A 1 -10.12 -1.46 26.64
N VAL A 2 -9.65 -0.23 26.79
CA VAL A 2 -10.05 0.91 25.94
C VAL A 2 -9.53 0.77 24.49
N HIS A 3 -8.32 0.29 24.27
CA HIS A 3 -7.79 0.01 22.92
C HIS A 3 -8.60 -1.04 22.16
N LEU A 4 -9.15 -2.02 22.85
CA LEU A 4 -9.97 -3.07 22.22
C LEU A 4 -11.32 -2.54 21.70
N GLN A 5 -11.87 -1.49 22.31
CA GLN A 5 -13.14 -0.88 21.89
C GLN A 5 -12.98 -0.01 20.63
N TYR A 6 -11.83 0.67 20.46
CA TYR A 6 -11.57 1.46 19.26
C TYR A 6 -11.29 0.57 18.04
N ASP A 7 -10.52 -0.51 18.22
CA ASP A 7 -10.30 -1.51 17.17
C ASP A 7 -11.61 -2.15 16.70
N ILE A 8 -12.56 -2.40 17.62
CA ILE A 8 -13.87 -2.95 17.30
C ILE A 8 -14.75 -1.94 16.57
N ALA A 9 -14.75 -0.67 16.97
CA ALA A 9 -15.53 0.37 16.32
C ALA A 9 -15.05 0.63 14.88
N CYS A 10 -13.74 0.63 14.65
CA CYS A 10 -13.14 0.77 13.32
C CYS A 10 -13.46 -0.42 12.41
N CYS A 11 -13.39 -1.64 12.93
CA CYS A 11 -13.79 -2.84 12.20
C CYS A 11 -15.29 -2.90 11.88
N ILE A 12 -16.15 -2.36 12.75
CA ILE A 12 -17.60 -2.33 12.52
C ILE A 12 -17.95 -1.35 11.40
N SER A 13 -17.30 -0.19 11.30
CA SER A 13 -17.55 0.75 10.19
C SER A 13 -17.13 0.19 8.84
N VAL A 14 -16.01 -0.53 8.77
CA VAL A 14 -15.57 -1.22 7.54
C VAL A 14 -16.53 -2.35 7.13
N LEU A 15 -17.07 -3.11 8.10
CA LEU A 15 -18.05 -4.15 7.80
C LEU A 15 -19.41 -3.57 7.35
N PHE A 16 -19.80 -2.39 7.84
CA PHE A 16 -21.03 -1.72 7.42
C PHE A 16 -20.93 -1.16 6.00
N THR A 17 -19.80 -0.59 5.63
CA THR A 17 -19.54 -0.11 4.26
C THR A 17 -19.48 -1.27 3.25
N LEU A 18 -18.88 -2.40 3.63
CA LEU A 18 -18.86 -3.62 2.80
C LEU A 18 -20.26 -4.24 2.62
N SER A 19 -21.15 -4.12 3.62
CA SER A 19 -22.54 -4.61 3.51
C SER A 19 -23.41 -3.72 2.62
N LEU A 20 -23.19 -2.39 2.64
CA LEU A 20 -23.90 -1.44 1.77
C LEU A 20 -23.42 -1.54 0.31
N ALA A 21 -22.15 -1.80 0.08
CA ALA A 21 -21.62 -2.06 -1.27
C ALA A 21 -22.20 -3.33 -1.89
N LYS A 22 -22.48 -4.38 -1.12
CA LYS A 22 -23.14 -5.61 -1.61
C LYS A 22 -24.61 -5.40 -1.96
N ALA A 23 -25.31 -4.48 -1.29
CA ALA A 23 -26.73 -4.22 -1.55
C ALA A 23 -26.98 -3.46 -2.86
N ASN A 24 -26.02 -2.63 -3.30
CA ASN A 24 -26.14 -1.82 -4.52
C ASN A 24 -25.74 -2.55 -5.81
N PHE A 25 -25.23 -3.80 -5.74
CA PHE A 25 -24.72 -4.51 -6.91
C PHE A 25 -25.76 -5.34 -7.66
N HIS A 26 -27.02 -5.38 -7.19
CA HIS A 26 -28.06 -6.20 -7.83
C HIS A 26 -28.94 -5.47 -8.85
N ASP A 27 -28.76 -4.16 -9.04
CA ASP A 27 -29.70 -3.38 -9.88
C ASP A 27 -29.12 -2.78 -11.17
N TYR A 28 -27.86 -3.09 -11.56
CA TYR A 28 -27.22 -2.43 -12.71
C TYR A 28 -26.89 -3.35 -13.91
N SER A 29 -27.55 -4.48 -14.08
CA SER A 29 -27.27 -5.41 -15.19
C SER A 29 -28.26 -5.38 -16.35
N ASN A 30 -28.91 -4.25 -16.63
CA ASN A 30 -29.70 -4.12 -17.85
C ASN A 30 -29.70 -2.68 -18.35
N HIS A 31 -28.76 -2.35 -19.24
CA HIS A 31 -28.90 -1.43 -20.38
C HIS A 31 -27.52 -1.01 -20.90
N GLN A 32 -27.11 -1.56 -22.00
CA GLN A 32 -26.67 -0.83 -23.20
C GLN A 32 -25.97 -1.74 -24.20
N ARG A 33 -26.75 -2.14 -25.19
CA ARG A 33 -26.20 -2.39 -26.53
C ARG A 33 -26.62 -1.21 -27.40
N ARG A 34 -25.66 -0.46 -27.90
CA ARG A 34 -25.73 0.17 -29.23
C ARG A 34 -24.35 0.65 -29.69
N THR A 35 -24.01 0.17 -30.85
CA THR A 35 -22.92 0.46 -31.77
C THR A 35 -22.84 1.92 -32.17
N ASN A 36 -21.63 2.47 -32.37
CA ASN A 36 -21.39 3.40 -33.48
C ASN A 36 -19.90 3.42 -33.90
N HIS A 37 -19.76 3.48 -35.22
CA HIS A 37 -18.58 3.49 -36.07
C HIS A 37 -17.60 4.64 -35.82
N LEU A 38 -16.31 4.33 -35.95
CA LEU A 38 -15.21 5.26 -36.13
C LEU A 38 -14.98 5.56 -37.61
N PRO A 39 -14.45 6.73 -37.99
CA PRO A 39 -13.70 6.88 -39.22
C PRO A 39 -12.19 6.94 -38.96
N ASP A 40 -11.46 6.26 -39.84
CA ASP A 40 -10.00 6.29 -40.01
C ASP A 40 -9.49 7.70 -40.32
N ASN A 41 -8.36 8.09 -39.75
CA ASN A 41 -7.47 9.06 -40.36
C ASN A 41 -6.01 8.66 -40.19
N LYS A 42 -5.44 8.30 -41.33
CA LYS A 42 -3.99 8.14 -41.60
C LYS A 42 -3.35 9.53 -41.61
N PHE A 43 -2.26 9.72 -40.88
CA PHE A 43 -1.16 10.58 -41.29
C PHE A 43 0.15 9.97 -40.87
N GLY A 44 0.94 9.60 -41.87
CA GLY A 44 2.33 9.23 -41.71
C GLY A 44 3.22 10.47 -41.73
N LEU A 45 4.38 10.34 -41.10
CA LEU A 45 5.61 10.99 -41.57
C LEU A 45 6.83 10.34 -40.91
N ASN A 46 7.59 9.69 -41.77
CA ASN A 46 8.99 9.31 -41.56
C ASN A 46 9.84 10.58 -41.58
N GLU A 47 10.78 10.70 -40.65
CA GLU A 47 12.08 11.32 -40.94
C GLU A 47 13.16 10.64 -40.10
N TYR A 48 13.97 9.86 -40.79
CA TYR A 48 15.27 9.37 -40.36
C TYR A 48 16.30 10.50 -40.51
N LEU A 49 17.03 10.79 -39.47
CA LEU A 49 18.31 11.49 -39.60
C LEU A 49 19.42 10.51 -39.29
N GLU A 50 20.12 10.13 -40.37
CA GLU A 50 21.44 9.50 -40.34
C GLU A 50 22.46 10.48 -39.76
N PHE A 51 23.22 10.04 -38.77
CA PHE A 51 24.48 10.68 -38.41
C PHE A 51 25.63 9.74 -38.77
N SER A 52 26.46 10.23 -39.67
CA SER A 52 27.70 9.63 -40.13
C SER A 52 28.77 9.70 -39.04
N ASP A 53 29.52 8.59 -38.91
CA ASP A 53 30.79 8.50 -38.20
C ASP A 53 31.81 9.50 -38.78
N ASN A 54 32.40 10.30 -37.90
CA ASN A 54 33.74 10.84 -38.08
C ASN A 54 34.43 10.93 -36.71
N ASP A 55 35.56 10.20 -36.67
CA ASP A 55 36.60 10.22 -35.64
C ASP A 55 37.13 11.66 -35.42
N GLU A 56 37.08 12.16 -34.18
CA GLU A 56 38.12 13.02 -33.65
C GLU A 56 38.16 12.92 -32.10
N ARG A 57 39.32 12.43 -31.60
CA ARG A 57 39.72 12.50 -30.22
C ARG A 57 39.96 13.97 -29.85
N ASP A 58 39.21 14.55 -28.93
CA ASP A 58 39.81 15.47 -27.96
C ASP A 58 38.92 15.71 -26.74
N LYS A 59 39.60 15.98 -25.64
CA LYS A 59 39.24 16.34 -24.29
C LYS A 59 37.99 17.20 -24.19
N GLY A 60 36.87 16.57 -23.80
CA GLY A 60 35.68 17.27 -23.36
C GLY A 60 35.23 16.72 -22.01
N SER A 61 35.28 17.54 -20.97
CA SER A 61 34.56 17.27 -19.72
C SER A 61 33.15 16.87 -20.05
N SER A 62 32.72 15.73 -19.55
CA SER A 62 31.46 15.13 -19.91
C SER A 62 30.30 16.11 -19.67
N GLN A 63 29.32 16.10 -20.51
CA GLN A 63 28.07 16.88 -20.38
C GLN A 63 27.43 16.72 -18.98
N TRP A 64 27.81 15.68 -18.25
CA TRP A 64 27.48 15.40 -16.88
C TRP A 64 28.21 16.30 -15.87
N ASP A 65 29.49 16.65 -16.11
CA ASP A 65 30.22 17.56 -15.24
C ASP A 65 29.71 19.00 -15.35
N GLN A 66 29.25 19.42 -16.52
CA GLN A 66 28.57 20.71 -16.69
C GLN A 66 27.17 20.72 -16.05
N MET A 67 26.46 19.60 -16.07
CA MET A 67 25.20 19.43 -15.35
C MET A 67 25.42 19.49 -13.82
N TYR A 68 26.49 18.90 -13.30
CA TYR A 68 26.85 18.95 -11.89
C TYR A 68 27.27 20.35 -11.44
N GLN A 69 28.00 21.09 -12.25
CA GLN A 69 28.42 22.47 -11.94
C GLN A 69 27.25 23.48 -11.94
N ASN A 70 26.20 23.25 -12.74
CA ASN A 70 24.98 24.05 -12.68
C ASN A 70 24.08 23.73 -11.46
N VAL A 71 24.37 22.65 -10.74
CA VAL A 71 23.67 22.23 -9.50
C VAL A 71 24.17 23.01 -8.27
N LEU A 72 25.34 23.66 -8.34
CA LEU A 72 25.94 24.43 -7.24
C LEU A 72 25.47 25.91 -7.19
N LYS A 73 24.19 26.16 -7.46
CA LYS A 73 23.62 27.48 -7.10
C LYS A 73 23.35 27.50 -5.60
N PRO A 74 23.62 28.65 -4.92
CA PRO A 74 23.34 28.76 -3.50
C PRO A 74 21.86 28.50 -3.21
N PRO A 75 21.51 28.00 -2.00
CA PRO A 75 20.12 27.76 -1.63
C PRO A 75 19.32 29.06 -1.79
N ILE A 76 18.14 28.93 -2.40
CA ILE A 76 17.18 30.02 -2.50
C ILE A 76 16.66 30.25 -1.07
N ASN A 77 17.08 31.35 -0.43
CA ASN A 77 16.42 31.82 0.78
C ASN A 77 15.02 32.31 0.38
N ILE A 78 14.03 31.48 0.63
CA ILE A 78 12.64 31.91 0.56
C ILE A 78 12.33 32.49 1.94
N ASP A 79 12.26 33.80 2.04
CA ASP A 79 11.70 34.48 3.21
C ASP A 79 10.23 34.01 3.31
N ILE A 80 9.95 33.23 4.36
CA ILE A 80 8.63 32.72 4.66
C ILE A 80 7.80 33.89 5.20
N GLU A 81 7.15 34.65 4.33
CA GLU A 81 6.07 35.50 4.78
C GLU A 81 4.97 34.65 5.40
N GLN A 82 4.62 35.00 6.62
CA GLN A 82 3.62 34.35 7.47
C GLN A 82 2.24 34.33 6.77
N GLN A 83 1.96 33.26 6.03
CA GLN A 83 0.57 32.89 5.77
C GLN A 83 0.01 32.24 7.04
N ALA A 84 -1.19 32.67 7.41
CA ALA A 84 -1.93 32.34 8.61
C ALA A 84 -1.60 30.93 9.15
N SER A 85 -0.98 30.88 10.32
CA SER A 85 -0.63 29.65 11.03
C SER A 85 -1.92 28.95 11.49
N HIS A 86 -2.50 28.11 10.64
CA HIS A 86 -3.17 26.96 11.21
C HIS A 86 -2.09 26.18 11.95
N THR A 87 -2.17 26.15 13.27
CA THR A 87 -1.26 25.35 14.11
C THR A 87 -1.46 23.90 13.71
N LEU A 88 -0.47 23.36 12.96
CA LEU A 88 -0.44 21.94 12.61
C LEU A 88 -0.52 21.14 13.91
N THR A 89 -1.43 20.18 13.97
CA THR A 89 -1.60 19.36 15.18
C THR A 89 -0.43 18.38 15.30
N ASP A 90 0.13 18.26 16.49
CA ASP A 90 1.26 17.38 16.82
C ASP A 90 0.69 16.16 17.59
N ASP A 91 -0.33 15.55 17.00
CA ASP A 91 -1.15 14.47 17.56
C ASP A 91 -0.70 13.06 17.15
N ILE A 92 0.45 12.96 16.48
CA ILE A 92 1.03 11.69 16.04
C ILE A 92 2.35 11.45 16.79
N GLU A 93 2.45 10.31 17.51
CA GLU A 93 3.61 9.94 18.30
C GLU A 93 4.38 8.78 17.66
N TRP A 94 5.71 8.88 17.72
CA TRP A 94 6.63 7.80 17.35
C TRP A 94 6.76 6.75 18.45
N ASP A 95 6.73 5.46 18.09
CA ASP A 95 7.06 4.33 18.98
C ASP A 95 8.51 3.85 18.74
N PRO A 96 9.49 4.29 19.56
CA PRO A 96 10.89 3.90 19.39
C PRO A 96 11.19 2.46 19.75
N GLN A 97 10.25 1.73 20.34
CA GLN A 97 10.45 0.34 20.77
C GLN A 97 9.93 -0.67 19.74
N TRP A 98 9.08 -0.22 18.81
CA TRP A 98 8.51 -1.10 17.80
C TRP A 98 9.59 -1.67 16.88
N ALA A 99 9.60 -3.02 16.72
CA ALA A 99 10.54 -3.77 15.89
C ALA A 99 12.03 -3.49 16.15
N LYS A 100 12.41 -2.89 17.28
CA LYS A 100 13.78 -2.48 17.65
C LYS A 100 14.83 -3.58 17.50
N ASN A 101 14.45 -4.83 17.71
CA ASN A 101 15.36 -5.99 17.66
C ASN A 101 15.36 -6.68 16.28
N ILE A 102 14.62 -6.18 15.31
CA ILE A 102 14.59 -6.74 13.96
C ILE A 102 15.66 -6.05 13.12
N LYS A 103 16.52 -6.88 12.50
CA LYS A 103 17.52 -6.39 11.57
C LYS A 103 16.96 -6.47 10.14
N PHE A 104 16.89 -5.35 9.48
CA PHE A 104 16.55 -5.25 8.07
C PHE A 104 17.81 -5.00 7.23
N GLY A 105 17.77 -5.35 5.95
CA GLY A 105 18.62 -4.73 4.95
C GLY A 105 18.05 -3.38 4.53
N GLN A 106 18.49 -2.82 3.38
CA GLN A 106 17.91 -1.58 2.85
C GLN A 106 16.41 -1.77 2.61
N VAL A 107 15.57 -1.08 3.41
CA VAL A 107 14.12 -1.27 3.41
C VAL A 107 13.48 -0.43 2.33
N SER A 108 12.78 -1.06 1.38
CA SER A 108 12.20 -0.37 0.23
C SER A 108 10.70 -0.16 0.30
N ALA A 109 9.95 -1.05 0.96
CA ALA A 109 8.49 -0.91 1.02
C ALA A 109 7.88 -1.50 2.29
N VAL A 110 6.67 -1.02 2.60
CA VAL A 110 5.85 -1.47 3.72
C VAL A 110 4.39 -1.58 3.30
N SER A 111 3.69 -2.60 3.81
CA SER A 111 2.25 -2.77 3.60
C SER A 111 1.61 -3.42 4.81
N ILE A 112 0.32 -3.17 5.04
CA ILE A 112 -0.45 -3.75 6.15
C ILE A 112 -1.37 -4.82 5.56
N ASP A 113 -1.34 -6.03 6.14
CA ASP A 113 -2.23 -7.10 5.73
C ASP A 113 -3.65 -6.94 6.33
N PRO A 114 -4.67 -7.64 5.82
CA PRO A 114 -6.05 -7.56 6.33
C PRO A 114 -6.22 -7.94 7.81
N SER A 115 -5.20 -8.57 8.42
CA SER A 115 -5.17 -8.92 9.85
C SER A 115 -4.45 -7.88 10.70
N GLY A 116 -3.98 -6.77 10.10
CA GLY A 116 -3.20 -5.72 10.76
C GLY A 116 -1.74 -6.11 11.01
N ASN A 117 -1.21 -7.13 10.30
CA ASN A 117 0.22 -7.41 10.35
C ASN A 117 0.97 -6.59 9.31
N ILE A 118 2.24 -6.30 9.58
CA ILE A 118 3.06 -5.38 8.81
C ILE A 118 4.05 -6.17 7.96
N GLY A 119 3.86 -6.13 6.64
CA GLY A 119 4.79 -6.66 5.67
C GLY A 119 5.87 -5.64 5.34
N ILE A 120 7.13 -6.05 5.45
CA ILE A 120 8.31 -5.25 5.15
C ILE A 120 9.04 -5.90 3.97
N PHE A 121 9.37 -5.12 2.93
CA PHE A 121 10.18 -5.56 1.82
C PHE A 121 11.53 -4.85 1.85
N HIS A 122 12.62 -5.62 1.83
CA HIS A 122 13.96 -5.10 1.92
C HIS A 122 14.92 -5.80 0.96
N ARG A 123 16.05 -5.16 0.71
CA ARG A 123 17.03 -5.59 -0.29
C ARG A 123 18.14 -6.48 0.26
N GLY A 124 18.01 -6.97 1.50
CA GLY A 124 19.08 -7.69 2.18
C GLY A 124 20.35 -6.84 2.24
N SER A 125 21.46 -7.40 1.83
CA SER A 125 22.75 -6.71 1.74
C SER A 125 22.90 -5.82 0.50
N ARG A 126 21.92 -5.84 -0.44
CA ARG A 126 21.98 -5.09 -1.70
C ARG A 126 21.65 -3.61 -1.50
N VAL A 127 22.45 -2.75 -2.13
CA VAL A 127 22.24 -1.30 -2.20
C VAL A 127 22.14 -0.87 -3.66
N TRP A 128 21.20 0.01 -3.95
CA TRP A 128 21.09 0.63 -5.26
C TRP A 128 22.14 1.73 -5.40
N GLY A 129 23.08 1.55 -6.31
CA GLY A 129 24.17 2.49 -6.57
C GLY A 129 24.32 2.81 -8.06
N SER A 130 25.32 3.63 -8.39
CA SER A 130 25.60 4.09 -9.76
C SER A 130 25.91 2.95 -10.74
N THR A 131 26.46 1.82 -10.26
CA THR A 131 26.81 0.65 -11.08
C THR A 131 25.72 -0.42 -11.14
N THR A 132 24.55 -0.18 -10.51
CA THR A 132 23.46 -1.16 -10.48
C THR A 132 22.82 -1.38 -11.85
N PHE A 133 22.72 -0.32 -12.63
CA PHE A 133 22.17 -0.34 -13.99
C PHE A 133 23.15 0.32 -14.95
N ASN A 134 23.15 -0.16 -16.20
CA ASN A 134 23.85 0.53 -17.28
C ASN A 134 22.99 1.66 -17.88
N ILE A 135 23.51 2.38 -18.88
CA ILE A 135 22.83 3.49 -19.58
C ILE A 135 21.53 3.07 -20.29
N HIS A 136 21.37 1.79 -20.58
CA HIS A 136 20.14 1.21 -21.16
C HIS A 136 19.17 0.68 -20.10
N ASN A 137 19.37 1.03 -18.84
CA ASN A 137 18.58 0.57 -17.70
C ASN A 137 18.62 -0.95 -17.47
N ILE A 138 19.62 -1.66 -18.00
CA ILE A 138 19.80 -3.08 -17.79
C ILE A 138 20.57 -3.30 -16.49
N PHE A 139 20.04 -4.16 -15.63
CA PHE A 139 20.66 -4.51 -14.35
C PHE A 139 22.00 -5.25 -14.54
N ASN A 140 22.98 -4.91 -13.72
CA ASN A 140 24.25 -5.63 -13.67
C ASN A 140 24.05 -7.01 -13.03
N LYS A 141 23.89 -8.05 -13.87
CA LYS A 141 23.63 -9.44 -13.45
C LYS A 141 24.76 -10.07 -12.64
N GLU A 142 25.98 -9.52 -12.68
CA GLU A 142 27.11 -9.99 -11.85
C GLU A 142 26.85 -9.80 -10.36
N GLN A 143 25.98 -8.86 -9.99
CA GLN A 143 25.54 -8.69 -8.60
C GLN A 143 24.75 -9.91 -8.09
N GLY A 144 24.28 -10.80 -8.94
CA GLY A 144 23.54 -12.01 -8.60
C GLY A 144 22.15 -11.77 -8.03
N ILE A 145 21.53 -12.83 -7.58
CA ILE A 145 20.26 -12.81 -6.86
C ILE A 145 20.49 -12.57 -5.36
N ILE A 146 19.55 -11.95 -4.66
CA ILE A 146 19.65 -11.70 -3.21
C ILE A 146 19.45 -13.02 -2.45
N PRO A 147 20.43 -13.48 -1.65
CA PRO A 147 20.34 -14.76 -0.96
C PRO A 147 19.48 -14.68 0.32
N GLU A 148 19.32 -13.50 0.90
CA GLU A 148 18.57 -13.29 2.13
C GLU A 148 17.05 -13.37 1.88
N SER A 149 16.28 -13.68 2.92
CA SER A 149 14.83 -13.47 2.92
C SER A 149 14.54 -11.98 2.79
N THR A 150 13.83 -11.58 1.77
CA THR A 150 13.60 -10.17 1.44
C THR A 150 12.26 -9.64 1.94
N ILE A 151 11.34 -10.52 2.35
CA ILE A 151 10.04 -10.15 2.92
C ILE A 151 9.96 -10.65 4.35
N ILE A 152 9.62 -9.73 5.26
CA ILE A 152 9.39 -10.01 6.69
C ILE A 152 7.98 -9.57 7.03
N LEU A 153 7.20 -10.46 7.67
CA LEU A 153 5.89 -10.15 8.25
C LEU A 153 6.02 -10.02 9.75
N LEU A 154 5.59 -8.88 10.29
CA LEU A 154 5.57 -8.58 11.72
C LEU A 154 4.13 -8.47 12.20
N ASP A 155 3.87 -8.77 13.49
CA ASP A 155 2.61 -8.39 14.10
C ASP A 155 2.60 -6.89 14.47
N LYS A 156 1.46 -6.38 14.90
CA LYS A 156 1.30 -4.97 15.29
C LYS A 156 2.22 -4.53 16.45
N TYR A 157 2.81 -5.48 17.18
CA TYR A 157 3.77 -5.21 18.27
C TYR A 157 5.24 -5.29 17.80
N GLY A 158 5.48 -5.51 16.50
CA GLY A 158 6.82 -5.62 15.92
C GLY A 158 7.48 -7.00 16.09
N LYS A 159 6.74 -8.04 16.48
CA LYS A 159 7.26 -9.40 16.57
C LYS A 159 7.20 -10.09 15.21
N LYS A 160 8.30 -10.74 14.81
CA LYS A 160 8.38 -11.47 13.55
C LYS A 160 7.46 -12.70 13.52
N LEU A 161 6.57 -12.73 12.53
CA LEU A 161 5.64 -13.83 12.25
C LEU A 161 6.12 -14.75 11.13
N LEU A 162 6.82 -14.18 10.14
CA LEU A 162 7.28 -14.91 8.96
C LEU A 162 8.43 -14.14 8.31
N GLU A 163 9.35 -14.85 7.66
CA GLU A 163 10.30 -14.29 6.69
C GLU A 163 10.42 -15.23 5.50
N TRP A 164 10.51 -14.67 4.29
CA TRP A 164 10.60 -15.42 3.04
C TRP A 164 11.16 -14.56 1.90
N GLY A 165 11.28 -15.12 0.69
CA GLY A 165 11.75 -14.41 -0.51
C GLY A 165 13.25 -14.59 -0.75
N SER A 166 13.92 -15.53 -0.05
CA SER A 166 15.33 -15.88 -0.29
C SER A 166 15.55 -16.43 -1.70
N TYR A 167 16.62 -15.99 -2.35
CA TYR A 167 16.96 -16.38 -3.74
C TYR A 167 15.79 -16.17 -4.73
N ARG A 168 15.07 -15.04 -4.60
CA ARG A 168 13.89 -14.76 -5.43
C ARG A 168 13.96 -13.42 -6.17
N PHE A 169 14.56 -12.42 -5.56
CA PHE A 169 14.58 -11.06 -6.03
C PHE A 169 16.01 -10.55 -6.29
N TYR A 170 16.11 -9.54 -7.16
CA TYR A 170 17.36 -8.89 -7.51
C TYR A 170 17.45 -7.48 -6.97
N LEU A 171 16.37 -6.70 -7.04
CA LEU A 171 16.31 -5.35 -6.47
C LEU A 171 14.86 -5.01 -6.07
N PRO A 172 14.42 -5.45 -4.89
CA PRO A 172 13.12 -5.13 -4.31
C PRO A 172 12.79 -3.65 -4.33
N HIS A 173 11.51 -3.29 -4.69
CA HIS A 173 11.06 -1.91 -4.66
C HIS A 173 9.71 -1.74 -3.97
N GLY A 174 8.59 -2.09 -4.57
CA GLY A 174 7.25 -1.91 -4.04
C GLY A 174 6.66 -3.19 -3.44
N LEU A 175 5.83 -3.04 -2.40
CA LEU A 175 5.06 -4.12 -1.77
C LEU A 175 3.65 -3.61 -1.51
N THR A 176 2.65 -4.38 -1.93
CA THR A 176 1.25 -4.21 -1.55
C THR A 176 0.69 -5.54 -1.11
N ILE A 177 0.05 -5.59 0.05
CA ILE A 177 -0.73 -6.76 0.49
C ILE A 177 -2.20 -6.39 0.30
N ASP A 178 -2.88 -7.07 -0.63
CA ASP A 178 -4.26 -6.74 -0.96
C ASP A 178 -5.26 -7.21 0.13
N MET A 179 -6.52 -6.81 -0.01
CA MET A 179 -7.58 -7.15 0.95
C MET A 179 -7.84 -8.67 1.10
N TYR A 180 -7.30 -9.49 0.21
CA TYR A 180 -7.39 -10.95 0.27
C TYR A 180 -6.13 -11.57 0.91
N GLY A 181 -5.10 -10.74 1.18
CA GLY A 181 -3.82 -11.15 1.74
C GLY A 181 -2.82 -11.63 0.70
N ASN A 182 -3.07 -11.41 -0.60
CA ASN A 182 -2.08 -11.69 -1.64
C ASN A 182 -0.98 -10.64 -1.62
N TYR A 183 0.25 -11.06 -1.89
CA TYR A 183 1.42 -10.18 -1.93
C TYR A 183 1.71 -9.78 -3.37
N TRP A 184 1.68 -8.49 -3.64
CA TRP A 184 2.07 -7.88 -4.89
C TRP A 184 3.39 -7.16 -4.70
N VAL A 185 4.39 -7.51 -5.50
CA VAL A 185 5.72 -6.93 -5.38
C VAL A 185 6.26 -6.48 -6.72
N THR A 186 7.07 -5.43 -6.71
CA THR A 186 7.83 -4.99 -7.87
C THR A 186 9.31 -5.23 -7.64
N ASP A 187 10.01 -5.72 -8.67
CA ASP A 187 11.47 -5.81 -8.71
C ASP A 187 11.98 -4.98 -9.88
N VAL A 188 12.71 -3.91 -9.56
CA VAL A 188 13.17 -2.95 -10.57
C VAL A 188 14.33 -3.46 -11.40
N ALA A 189 15.10 -4.45 -10.89
CA ALA A 189 16.14 -5.12 -11.66
C ALA A 189 15.56 -6.08 -12.70
N LEU A 190 14.50 -6.77 -12.32
CA LEU A 190 13.76 -7.67 -13.19
C LEU A 190 12.82 -6.93 -14.16
N HIS A 191 12.50 -5.68 -13.90
CA HIS A 191 11.45 -4.93 -14.61
C HIS A 191 10.09 -5.64 -14.57
N GLN A 192 9.78 -6.29 -13.43
CA GLN A 192 8.61 -7.17 -13.30
C GLN A 192 7.76 -6.83 -12.09
N VAL A 193 6.48 -7.21 -12.22
CA VAL A 193 5.48 -7.24 -11.14
C VAL A 193 5.09 -8.68 -10.90
N PHE A 194 4.99 -9.06 -9.61
CA PHE A 194 4.63 -10.42 -9.19
C PHE A 194 3.43 -10.37 -8.24
N LYS A 195 2.54 -11.37 -8.36
CA LYS A 195 1.50 -11.66 -7.38
C LYS A 195 1.75 -13.02 -6.76
N PHE A 196 1.77 -13.11 -5.43
CA PHE A 196 1.82 -14.37 -4.67
C PHE A 196 0.52 -14.60 -3.91
N ASP A 197 0.08 -15.87 -3.84
CA ASP A 197 -1.18 -16.27 -3.23
C ASP A 197 -1.12 -16.14 -1.69
N ALA A 198 -2.13 -15.53 -1.11
CA ALA A 198 -2.37 -15.49 0.35
C ALA A 198 -2.36 -16.88 0.99
N LYS A 199 -2.82 -17.90 0.26
CA LYS A 199 -2.85 -19.30 0.66
C LYS A 199 -1.46 -19.85 0.97
N ASP A 200 -0.50 -19.57 0.06
CA ASP A 200 0.88 -20.01 0.21
C ASP A 200 1.54 -19.34 1.40
N ILE A 201 1.28 -18.04 1.57
CA ILE A 201 1.78 -17.26 2.72
C ILE A 201 1.21 -17.82 4.05
N LYS A 202 -0.09 -18.16 4.06
CA LYS A 202 -0.75 -18.76 5.22
C LYS A 202 -0.15 -20.12 5.57
N ILE A 203 0.14 -20.96 4.56
CA ILE A 203 0.80 -22.26 4.76
C ILE A 203 2.20 -22.07 5.32
N MET A 204 3.01 -21.16 4.75
CA MET A 204 4.35 -20.86 5.25
C MET A 204 4.32 -20.40 6.72
N ARG A 205 3.37 -19.53 7.07
CA ARG A 205 3.16 -19.08 8.45
C ARG A 205 2.81 -20.24 9.39
N GLY A 206 1.99 -21.21 8.94
CA GLY A 206 1.67 -22.43 9.68
C GLY A 206 2.87 -23.36 9.91
N LEU A 207 3.93 -23.23 9.10
CA LEU A 207 5.18 -23.98 9.23
C LEU A 207 6.23 -23.28 10.13
N LEU A 208 5.86 -22.16 10.76
CA LEU A 208 6.74 -21.42 11.67
C LEU A 208 7.29 -22.34 12.78
N GLY A 209 8.62 -22.29 12.99
CA GLY A 209 9.33 -23.21 13.89
C GLY A 209 9.79 -24.52 13.23
N LEU A 210 9.27 -24.87 12.08
CA LEU A 210 9.67 -26.03 11.28
C LEU A 210 10.59 -25.59 10.12
N ARG A 211 11.72 -24.96 10.42
CA ARG A 211 12.61 -24.26 9.45
C ARG A 211 12.88 -25.05 8.16
N LYS A 212 13.18 -26.35 8.28
CA LYS A 212 13.45 -27.19 7.10
C LYS A 212 12.24 -27.31 6.18
N ARG A 213 11.03 -27.50 6.74
CA ARG A 213 9.78 -27.61 5.96
C ARG A 213 9.38 -26.26 5.35
N GLN A 214 9.51 -25.18 6.11
CA GLN A 214 9.26 -23.81 5.62
C GLN A 214 10.16 -23.51 4.42
N TYR A 215 11.47 -23.74 4.53
CA TYR A 215 12.43 -23.52 3.44
C TYR A 215 12.12 -24.38 2.20
N MET A 216 11.78 -25.65 2.38
CA MET A 216 11.39 -26.51 1.26
C MET A 216 10.11 -26.02 0.59
N TYR A 217 9.11 -25.60 1.37
CA TYR A 217 7.86 -25.05 0.82
C TYR A 217 8.10 -23.74 0.06
N GLU A 218 8.89 -22.84 0.61
CA GLU A 218 9.26 -21.58 -0.02
C GLU A 218 9.87 -21.79 -1.43
N ARG A 219 10.67 -22.81 -1.63
CA ARG A 219 11.29 -23.12 -2.92
C ARG A 219 10.31 -23.56 -3.99
N ILE A 220 9.18 -24.14 -3.63
CA ILE A 220 8.15 -24.62 -4.57
C ILE A 220 7.08 -23.59 -4.88
N ILE A 221 6.90 -22.57 -4.04
CA ILE A 221 5.94 -21.49 -4.30
C ILE A 221 6.28 -20.81 -5.62
N ARG A 222 5.23 -20.56 -6.40
CA ARG A 222 5.32 -19.81 -7.65
C ARG A 222 4.39 -18.60 -7.58
N PRO A 223 4.77 -17.47 -8.21
CA PRO A 223 3.83 -16.38 -8.38
C PRO A 223 2.59 -16.84 -9.15
N LEU A 224 1.41 -16.37 -8.75
CA LEU A 224 0.17 -16.54 -9.50
C LEU A 224 0.17 -15.72 -10.80
N LEU A 225 0.85 -14.57 -10.78
CA LEU A 225 0.95 -13.67 -11.91
C LEU A 225 2.37 -13.12 -11.98
N ILE A 226 2.89 -13.02 -13.19
CA ILE A 226 4.14 -12.34 -13.51
C ILE A 226 3.86 -11.44 -14.72
N LEU A 227 4.10 -10.14 -14.57
CA LEU A 227 4.05 -9.17 -15.66
C LEU A 227 5.44 -8.59 -15.90
N GLY A 228 5.73 -8.25 -17.14
CA GLY A 228 7.05 -7.77 -17.57
C GLY A 228 7.98 -8.90 -18.03
N GLU A 229 9.12 -8.54 -18.61
CA GLU A 229 10.13 -9.45 -19.10
C GLU A 229 11.41 -9.31 -18.27
N ALA A 230 11.89 -10.43 -17.71
CA ALA A 230 13.01 -10.41 -16.77
C ALA A 230 14.29 -9.81 -17.37
N PHE A 231 14.78 -8.73 -16.74
CA PHE A 231 15.98 -7.96 -17.13
C PHE A 231 15.87 -7.21 -18.46
N VAL A 232 14.68 -7.12 -19.05
CA VAL A 232 14.46 -6.47 -20.33
C VAL A 232 13.54 -5.25 -20.12
N PRO A 233 14.12 -4.04 -20.00
CA PRO A 233 13.33 -2.83 -19.91
C PRO A 233 12.57 -2.56 -21.21
N GLY A 234 11.39 -1.96 -21.13
CA GLY A 234 10.61 -1.58 -22.29
C GLY A 234 9.46 -0.64 -21.95
N ASN A 235 8.84 -0.06 -22.98
CA ASN A 235 7.71 0.86 -22.87
C ASN A 235 6.55 0.42 -23.78
N ASP A 236 6.40 -0.88 -23.98
CA ASP A 236 5.31 -1.48 -24.76
C ASP A 236 4.25 -2.11 -23.85
N ASP A 237 3.37 -2.92 -24.44
CA ASP A 237 2.23 -3.52 -23.76
C ASP A 237 2.60 -4.68 -22.83
N LYS A 238 3.82 -5.21 -22.94
CA LYS A 238 4.27 -6.40 -22.22
C LYS A 238 5.41 -6.13 -21.24
N ARG A 239 6.14 -5.02 -21.40
CA ARG A 239 7.33 -4.71 -20.63
C ARG A 239 7.17 -3.43 -19.83
N PHE A 240 7.86 -3.36 -18.72
CA PHE A 240 8.04 -2.18 -17.88
C PHE A 240 9.48 -1.70 -17.90
N CYS A 241 9.72 -0.51 -17.39
CA CYS A 241 11.05 -0.03 -17.10
C CYS A 241 11.18 0.43 -15.66
N LYS A 242 11.55 -0.50 -14.77
CA LYS A 242 11.64 -0.30 -13.31
C LYS A 242 10.29 0.11 -12.70
N PRO A 243 9.28 -0.79 -12.70
CA PRO A 243 7.97 -0.52 -12.09
C PRO A 243 8.13 -0.26 -10.58
N THR A 244 7.40 0.73 -10.05
CA THR A 244 7.63 1.24 -8.71
C THR A 244 6.62 0.72 -7.68
N ALA A 245 5.33 0.73 -7.97
CA ALA A 245 4.29 0.35 -7.02
C ALA A 245 3.11 -0.35 -7.70
N VAL A 246 2.29 -1.02 -6.88
CA VAL A 246 1.01 -1.62 -7.27
C VAL A 246 -0.08 -1.13 -6.33
N ALA A 247 -1.28 -0.85 -6.85
CA ALA A 247 -2.48 -0.65 -6.05
C ALA A 247 -3.58 -1.59 -6.57
N VAL A 248 -4.38 -2.19 -5.68
CA VAL A 248 -5.31 -3.28 -6.04
C VAL A 248 -6.72 -2.92 -5.64
N GLU A 249 -7.66 -3.02 -6.57
CA GLU A 249 -9.09 -2.83 -6.34
C GLU A 249 -9.74 -4.05 -5.70
N ASN A 250 -10.90 -3.84 -5.09
CA ASN A 250 -11.66 -4.91 -4.43
C ASN A 250 -12.13 -6.03 -5.38
N ASN A 251 -12.28 -5.74 -6.67
CA ASN A 251 -12.63 -6.73 -7.70
C ASN A 251 -11.42 -7.53 -8.20
N GLY A 252 -10.22 -7.18 -7.75
CA GLY A 252 -8.95 -7.78 -8.14
C GLY A 252 -8.27 -7.12 -9.34
N ASP A 253 -8.87 -6.11 -9.97
CA ASP A 253 -8.20 -5.24 -10.92
C ASP A 253 -7.07 -4.46 -10.20
N PHE A 254 -6.06 -4.05 -10.92
CA PHE A 254 -4.93 -3.41 -10.27
C PHE A 254 -4.22 -2.39 -11.15
N PHE A 255 -3.52 -1.48 -10.50
CA PHE A 255 -2.71 -0.45 -11.13
C PHE A 255 -1.23 -0.71 -10.90
N VAL A 256 -0.43 -0.37 -11.88
CA VAL A 256 1.04 -0.39 -11.81
C VAL A 256 1.56 0.99 -12.18
N SER A 257 2.40 1.58 -11.33
CA SER A 257 3.21 2.74 -11.69
C SER A 257 4.51 2.26 -12.32
N ASP A 258 4.74 2.63 -13.58
CA ASP A 258 5.94 2.31 -14.35
C ASP A 258 6.79 3.57 -14.44
N GLY A 259 7.59 3.84 -13.38
CA GLY A 259 7.98 5.19 -13.01
C GLY A 259 9.41 5.59 -13.30
N TYR A 260 10.46 4.78 -13.06
CA TYR A 260 11.83 5.29 -13.08
C TYR A 260 12.37 5.65 -14.47
N CYS A 261 12.06 4.89 -15.48
CA CYS A 261 12.48 5.21 -16.86
C CYS A 261 11.29 5.37 -17.82
N ASN A 262 10.11 4.97 -17.39
CA ASN A 262 8.83 5.33 -17.99
C ASN A 262 8.12 6.36 -17.09
N ALA A 263 7.00 6.90 -17.56
CA ALA A 263 6.24 7.90 -16.82
C ALA A 263 4.75 7.66 -17.04
N ARG A 264 4.29 6.45 -16.69
CA ARG A 264 2.93 6.00 -16.98
C ARG A 264 2.33 5.19 -15.84
N ILE A 265 1.01 5.21 -15.76
CA ILE A 265 0.19 4.34 -14.94
C ILE A 265 -0.54 3.37 -15.87
N LEU A 266 -0.56 2.09 -15.51
CA LEU A 266 -1.27 1.06 -16.27
C LEU A 266 -2.29 0.40 -15.35
N LYS A 267 -3.52 0.21 -15.85
CA LYS A 267 -4.57 -0.58 -15.20
C LYS A 267 -4.70 -1.93 -15.89
N PHE A 268 -4.80 -2.98 -15.08
CA PHE A 268 -4.99 -4.37 -15.51
C PHE A 268 -6.21 -4.97 -14.84
N ASN A 269 -6.85 -5.92 -15.51
CA ASN A 269 -7.84 -6.75 -14.85
C ASN A 269 -7.19 -7.81 -13.93
N ALA A 270 -7.99 -8.52 -13.14
CA ALA A 270 -7.52 -9.56 -12.20
C ALA A 270 -6.71 -10.69 -12.87
N LYS A 271 -6.81 -10.86 -14.20
CA LYS A 271 -6.05 -11.84 -14.98
C LYS A 271 -4.71 -11.32 -15.49
N GLY A 272 -4.42 -10.02 -15.30
CA GLY A 272 -3.22 -9.37 -15.82
C GLY A 272 -3.33 -8.89 -17.26
N GLU A 273 -4.54 -8.77 -17.82
CA GLU A 273 -4.80 -8.17 -19.13
C GLU A 273 -4.93 -6.67 -18.96
N ARG A 274 -4.19 -5.88 -19.76
CA ARG A 274 -4.22 -4.42 -19.67
C ARG A 274 -5.58 -3.88 -20.14
N ILE A 275 -6.20 -3.06 -19.27
CA ILE A 275 -7.47 -2.39 -19.56
C ILE A 275 -7.24 -0.97 -20.04
N LEU A 276 -6.33 -0.24 -19.35
CA LEU A 276 -6.16 1.19 -19.50
C LEU A 276 -4.71 1.59 -19.22
N HIS A 277 -4.23 2.68 -19.79
CA HIS A 277 -3.01 3.35 -19.37
C HIS A 277 -3.09 4.85 -19.63
N TRP A 278 -2.37 5.64 -18.85
CA TRP A 278 -2.21 7.06 -19.03
C TRP A 278 -0.88 7.56 -18.50
N GLY A 279 -0.58 8.80 -18.78
CA GLY A 279 0.67 9.44 -18.35
C GLY A 279 1.73 9.44 -19.44
N ARG A 280 2.61 10.42 -19.33
CA ARG A 280 3.79 10.61 -20.17
C ARG A 280 4.83 11.42 -19.40
N GLY A 281 6.08 11.40 -19.84
CA GLY A 281 7.14 12.22 -19.25
C GLY A 281 6.88 13.72 -19.38
N ASN A 282 7.41 14.49 -18.43
CA ASN A 282 7.40 15.94 -18.48
C ASN A 282 8.18 16.48 -19.68
N THR A 283 7.77 17.62 -20.22
CA THR A 283 8.65 18.41 -21.08
C THR A 283 9.63 19.19 -20.21
N TYR A 284 10.92 19.06 -20.50
CA TYR A 284 11.96 19.74 -19.73
C TYR A 284 11.75 21.25 -19.66
N GLY A 285 11.89 21.81 -18.45
CA GLY A 285 11.76 23.24 -18.18
C GLY A 285 10.33 23.79 -18.20
N GLN A 286 9.31 22.94 -18.34
CA GLN A 286 7.90 23.35 -18.30
C GLN A 286 7.24 22.92 -16.98
N THR A 287 6.21 23.67 -16.57
CA THR A 287 5.34 23.27 -15.48
C THR A 287 4.67 21.94 -15.83
N PRO A 288 4.69 20.94 -14.93
CA PRO A 288 4.06 19.65 -15.19
C PRO A 288 2.56 19.80 -15.48
N LEU A 289 2.11 19.18 -16.56
CA LEU A 289 0.67 19.10 -16.89
C LEU A 289 -0.01 18.02 -16.01
N GLN A 290 -1.32 18.00 -16.00
CA GLN A 290 -2.14 17.09 -15.21
C GLN A 290 -1.83 15.60 -15.48
N ASN A 291 -1.53 15.24 -16.72
CA ASN A 291 -1.27 13.88 -17.18
C ASN A 291 0.21 13.62 -17.51
N THR A 292 1.12 14.43 -16.98
CA THR A 292 2.57 14.20 -17.11
C THR A 292 3.14 13.81 -15.76
N PHE A 293 4.19 12.99 -15.77
CA PHE A 293 4.86 12.52 -14.56
C PHE A 293 6.38 12.67 -14.67
N ASN A 294 7.01 12.80 -13.52
CA ASN A 294 8.44 12.65 -13.37
C ASN A 294 8.70 11.69 -12.19
N VAL A 295 8.88 10.44 -12.51
CA VAL A 295 8.96 9.31 -11.58
C VAL A 295 7.65 9.15 -10.77
N PRO A 296 6.54 8.66 -11.37
CA PRO A 296 5.39 8.20 -10.59
C PRO A 296 5.86 7.01 -9.72
N HIS A 297 5.94 7.26 -8.39
CA HIS A 297 6.74 6.42 -7.50
C HIS A 297 5.90 5.55 -6.58
N ALA A 298 4.81 6.06 -6.06
CA ALA A 298 3.90 5.31 -5.18
C ALA A 298 2.44 5.52 -5.58
N LEU A 299 1.61 4.56 -5.21
CA LEU A 299 0.17 4.55 -5.48
C LEU A 299 -0.61 4.32 -4.19
N ALA A 300 -1.68 5.07 -4.00
CA ALA A 300 -2.70 4.80 -2.98
C ALA A 300 -4.09 4.79 -3.62
N LEU A 301 -4.95 3.89 -3.20
CA LEU A 301 -6.30 3.73 -3.73
C LEU A 301 -7.35 4.00 -2.66
N ALA A 302 -8.29 4.90 -2.96
CA ALA A 302 -9.51 5.11 -2.20
C ALA A 302 -10.69 4.55 -3.02
N SER A 303 -10.97 3.26 -2.82
CA SER A 303 -12.00 2.56 -3.62
C SER A 303 -13.39 3.16 -3.45
N GLU A 304 -13.73 3.66 -2.26
CA GLU A 304 -15.00 4.29 -1.94
C GLU A 304 -15.19 5.66 -2.62
N LEU A 305 -14.08 6.32 -3.01
CA LEU A 305 -14.09 7.59 -3.72
C LEU A 305 -13.86 7.43 -5.23
N ASP A 306 -13.62 6.22 -5.74
CA ASP A 306 -13.14 5.94 -7.09
C ASP A 306 -11.86 6.73 -7.44
N LEU A 307 -10.93 6.91 -6.48
CA LEU A 307 -9.72 7.70 -6.67
C LEU A 307 -8.45 6.87 -6.51
N LEU A 308 -7.57 7.00 -7.50
CA LEU A 308 -6.17 6.57 -7.44
C LEU A 308 -5.29 7.80 -7.24
N PHE A 309 -4.51 7.81 -6.16
CA PHE A 309 -3.50 8.83 -5.87
C PHE A 309 -2.13 8.35 -6.32
N VAL A 310 -1.41 9.21 -7.00
CA VAL A 310 -0.06 8.95 -7.55
C VAL A 310 0.92 9.95 -6.93
N ALA A 311 1.92 9.45 -6.22
CA ALA A 311 3.06 10.28 -5.81
C ALA A 311 3.97 10.53 -7.02
N ASP A 312 3.88 11.72 -7.61
CA ASP A 312 4.67 12.19 -8.74
C ASP A 312 5.97 12.81 -8.20
N ARG A 313 6.92 11.92 -7.85
CA ARG A 313 8.05 12.14 -6.93
C ARG A 313 8.86 13.38 -7.24
N GLU A 314 9.41 13.45 -8.45
CA GLU A 314 10.31 14.54 -8.86
C GLU A 314 9.57 15.84 -9.21
N ASN A 315 8.24 15.80 -9.33
CA ASN A 315 7.41 16.99 -9.47
C ASN A 315 6.92 17.53 -8.11
N GLY A 316 7.20 16.82 -7.02
CA GLY A 316 6.83 17.20 -5.64
C GLY A 316 5.33 17.38 -5.46
N ARG A 317 4.53 16.47 -6.01
CA ARG A 317 3.07 16.54 -5.95
C ARG A 317 2.44 15.16 -5.85
N ILE A 318 1.21 15.12 -5.35
CA ILE A 318 0.30 13.99 -5.50
C ILE A 318 -0.76 14.39 -6.52
N VAL A 319 -1.04 13.48 -7.45
CA VAL A 319 -2.09 13.69 -8.46
C VAL A 319 -3.11 12.57 -8.31
N SER A 320 -4.40 12.92 -8.22
CA SER A 320 -5.48 11.95 -8.17
C SER A 320 -6.19 11.84 -9.51
N PHE A 321 -6.60 10.60 -9.83
CA PHE A 321 -7.32 10.24 -11.03
C PHE A 321 -8.51 9.34 -10.66
N SER A 322 -9.58 9.37 -11.46
CA SER A 322 -10.62 8.34 -11.36
C SER A 322 -10.01 6.96 -11.60
N ALA A 323 -10.20 6.05 -10.66
CA ALA A 323 -9.74 4.67 -10.78
C ALA A 323 -10.47 3.92 -11.90
N ALA A 324 -11.71 4.29 -12.21
CA ALA A 324 -12.50 3.68 -13.28
C ALA A 324 -11.92 3.96 -14.66
N ASN A 325 -11.46 5.20 -14.96
CA ASN A 325 -11.15 5.61 -16.32
C ASN A 325 -9.87 6.44 -16.50
N GLY A 326 -9.12 6.73 -15.43
CA GLY A 326 -7.86 7.50 -15.49
C GLY A 326 -8.04 8.99 -15.72
N THR A 327 -9.26 9.54 -15.57
CA THR A 327 -9.52 10.98 -15.71
C THR A 327 -8.90 11.72 -14.52
N PHE A 328 -8.17 12.81 -14.79
CA PHE A 328 -7.63 13.69 -13.77
C PHE A 328 -8.73 14.24 -12.85
N HIS A 329 -8.47 14.22 -11.54
CA HIS A 329 -9.38 14.77 -10.53
C HIS A 329 -8.77 15.99 -9.83
N LYS A 330 -7.63 15.83 -9.11
CA LYS A 330 -7.06 16.91 -8.30
C LYS A 330 -5.53 16.76 -8.13
N GLU A 331 -4.85 17.90 -7.91
CA GLU A 331 -3.44 17.97 -7.55
C GLU A 331 -3.30 18.47 -6.10
N TYR A 332 -2.37 17.87 -5.35
CA TYR A 332 -1.97 18.27 -4.00
C TYR A 332 -0.49 18.60 -4.01
N LYS A 333 -0.15 19.84 -3.67
CA LYS A 333 1.23 20.34 -3.71
C LYS A 333 1.42 21.47 -2.73
N ASN A 334 2.52 21.43 -1.98
CA ASN A 334 2.96 22.57 -1.14
C ASN A 334 4.48 22.60 -1.12
N LEU A 335 5.07 23.42 -2.01
CA LEU A 335 6.51 23.50 -2.17
C LEU A 335 7.22 24.07 -0.94
N ASN A 336 6.54 24.95 -0.19
CA ASN A 336 7.14 25.65 0.95
C ASN A 336 7.19 24.79 2.22
N ILE A 337 6.25 23.89 2.40
CA ILE A 337 6.13 23.05 3.60
C ILE A 337 6.58 21.61 3.31
N ILE A 338 6.03 20.99 2.24
CA ILE A 338 6.35 19.61 1.87
C ILE A 338 7.65 19.54 1.06
N GLY A 339 7.90 20.53 0.24
CA GLY A 339 9.08 20.58 -0.62
C GLY A 339 8.87 20.01 -2.02
N PRO A 340 9.97 19.89 -2.81
CA PRO A 340 9.92 19.55 -4.22
C PRO A 340 9.92 18.04 -4.50
N LEU A 341 10.03 17.19 -3.46
CA LEU A 341 10.10 15.74 -3.59
C LEU A 341 9.07 15.07 -2.68
N ILE A 342 8.19 14.23 -3.25
CA ILE A 342 7.24 13.41 -2.48
C ILE A 342 7.45 11.96 -2.87
N TYR A 343 7.98 11.14 -1.94
CA TYR A 343 8.38 9.77 -2.27
C TYR A 343 7.21 8.80 -2.24
N SER A 344 6.36 8.89 -1.24
CA SER A 344 5.25 7.95 -1.13
C SER A 344 3.99 8.59 -0.56
N VAL A 345 2.87 7.92 -0.79
CA VAL A 345 1.55 8.30 -0.34
C VAL A 345 0.76 7.06 0.07
N ALA A 346 0.03 7.18 1.18
CA ALA A 346 -1.00 6.23 1.61
C ALA A 346 -2.32 6.97 1.83
N TYR A 347 -3.42 6.26 1.78
CA TYR A 347 -4.75 6.80 2.00
C TYR A 347 -5.46 6.03 3.12
N ALA A 348 -6.11 6.76 4.02
CA ALA A 348 -7.05 6.22 4.98
C ALA A 348 -8.07 7.28 5.42
N ASP A 349 -9.32 6.91 5.49
CA ASP A 349 -10.42 7.68 6.11
C ASP A 349 -10.45 9.16 5.70
N GLY A 350 -10.46 9.42 4.37
CA GLY A 350 -10.51 10.78 3.79
C GLY A 350 -9.23 11.59 3.93
N ARG A 351 -8.10 10.98 4.32
CA ARG A 351 -6.81 11.63 4.50
C ARG A 351 -5.71 11.00 3.66
N LEU A 352 -4.80 11.84 3.17
CA LEU A 352 -3.56 11.41 2.53
C LEU A 352 -2.42 11.52 3.55
N TYR A 353 -1.70 10.44 3.70
CA TYR A 353 -0.47 10.35 4.47
C TYR A 353 0.69 10.28 3.50
N LEU A 354 1.63 11.19 3.59
CA LEU A 354 2.74 11.24 2.65
C LEU A 354 4.07 11.49 3.36
N ILE A 355 5.15 11.15 2.68
CA ILE A 355 6.52 11.45 3.09
C ILE A 355 7.21 12.22 1.98
N ASN A 356 7.94 13.25 2.39
CA ASN A 356 8.85 13.96 1.51
C ASN A 356 10.28 13.39 1.59
N ALA A 357 11.20 13.97 0.87
CA ALA A 357 12.60 13.54 0.85
C ALA A 357 13.57 14.71 0.92
N PRO A 358 14.83 14.44 1.32
CA PRO A 358 15.85 15.47 1.40
C PRO A 358 16.10 16.09 0.03
N ASN A 359 16.33 17.41 0.01
CA ASN A 359 16.70 18.12 -1.19
C ASN A 359 17.78 19.17 -0.87
N SER A 360 18.91 19.10 -1.57
CA SER A 360 20.05 19.97 -1.31
C SER A 360 19.82 21.46 -1.67
N ARG A 361 18.79 21.76 -2.47
CA ARG A 361 18.48 23.13 -2.90
C ARG A 361 17.48 23.84 -2.00
N TYR A 362 16.72 23.07 -1.21
CA TYR A 362 15.66 23.59 -0.35
C TYR A 362 15.94 23.15 1.08
N ASN A 363 15.93 24.09 2.00
CA ASN A 363 16.06 23.81 3.43
C ASN A 363 14.71 23.36 3.99
N ILE A 364 14.25 22.18 3.57
CA ILE A 364 12.97 21.59 3.96
C ILE A 364 13.23 20.45 4.96
N HIS A 365 12.43 20.40 6.00
CA HIS A 365 12.45 19.31 6.96
C HIS A 365 11.92 18.01 6.35
N VAL A 366 12.62 16.90 6.55
CA VAL A 366 12.23 15.57 6.04
C VAL A 366 11.36 14.85 7.06
N ARG A 367 10.07 14.78 6.79
CA ARG A 367 9.06 14.25 7.71
C ARG A 367 7.83 13.70 6.99
N GLY A 368 6.88 13.17 7.74
CA GLY A 368 5.57 12.79 7.23
C GLY A 368 4.56 13.94 7.39
N PHE A 369 3.56 13.97 6.50
CA PHE A 369 2.46 14.94 6.50
C PHE A 369 1.14 14.22 6.33
N VAL A 370 0.09 14.80 6.89
CA VAL A 370 -1.30 14.36 6.70
C VAL A 370 -2.08 15.49 6.05
N LEU A 371 -2.74 15.20 4.94
CA LEU A 371 -3.58 16.15 4.21
C LEU A 371 -5.03 15.68 4.22
N ASP A 372 -5.96 16.62 4.31
CA ASP A 372 -7.37 16.36 4.02
C ASP A 372 -7.59 16.23 2.50
N VAL A 373 -8.26 15.17 2.06
CA VAL A 373 -8.48 14.87 0.62
C VAL A 373 -9.34 15.94 -0.04
N ASN A 374 -10.36 16.46 0.65
CA ASN A 374 -11.31 17.39 0.07
C ASN A 374 -10.74 18.80 -0.07
N SER A 375 -10.18 19.35 1.02
CA SER A 375 -9.60 20.68 1.01
C SER A 375 -8.20 20.68 0.37
N GLY A 376 -7.37 19.68 0.64
CA GLY A 376 -5.95 19.62 0.30
C GLY A 376 -5.06 20.27 1.35
N ASP A 377 -5.65 20.72 2.47
CA ASP A 377 -4.90 21.35 3.55
C ASP A 377 -4.06 20.34 4.31
N ILE A 378 -2.87 20.79 4.75
CA ILE A 378 -2.03 20.00 5.66
C ILE A 378 -2.64 20.13 7.06
N VAL A 379 -3.10 19.01 7.63
CA VAL A 379 -3.76 18.96 8.95
C VAL A 379 -2.83 18.52 10.06
N SER A 380 -1.79 17.72 9.74
CA SER A 380 -0.81 17.25 10.72
C SER A 380 0.54 16.95 10.06
N GLN A 381 1.58 16.85 10.88
CA GLN A 381 2.91 16.40 10.49
C GLN A 381 3.48 15.48 11.56
N PHE A 382 4.45 14.62 11.18
CA PHE A 382 5.05 13.69 12.13
C PHE A 382 6.51 13.35 11.78
N THR A 383 7.31 13.08 12.81
CA THR A 383 8.73 12.76 12.71
C THR A 383 9.20 11.98 13.95
N PRO A 384 10.26 11.14 13.85
CA PRO A 384 10.79 10.40 15.00
C PRO A 384 11.67 11.28 15.93
N GLY A 385 11.19 12.45 16.30
CA GLY A 385 11.90 13.41 17.16
C GLY A 385 12.97 14.26 16.45
N GLN A 386 13.39 13.86 15.28
CA GLN A 386 14.29 14.58 14.37
C GLN A 386 13.91 14.27 12.93
N ASP A 387 14.44 15.01 11.97
CA ASP A 387 14.20 14.74 10.55
C ASP A 387 14.62 13.33 10.18
N MET A 388 13.82 12.70 9.31
CA MET A 388 14.19 11.44 8.67
C MET A 388 15.33 11.67 7.68
N ASP A 389 16.09 10.62 7.35
CA ASP A 389 17.23 10.77 6.43
C ASP A 389 16.78 10.56 4.96
N ASN A 390 16.25 9.39 4.65
CA ASN A 390 15.77 9.06 3.31
C ASN A 390 14.55 8.12 3.40
N PRO A 391 13.40 8.61 3.91
CA PRO A 391 12.18 7.80 3.98
C PRO A 391 11.73 7.48 2.56
N HIS A 392 11.30 6.22 2.35
CA HIS A 392 11.05 5.74 0.99
C HIS A 392 9.60 5.32 0.74
N ASP A 393 8.96 4.71 1.72
CA ASP A 393 7.59 4.23 1.58
C ASP A 393 6.79 4.37 2.88
N ILE A 394 5.46 4.47 2.76
CA ILE A 394 4.55 4.67 3.88
C ILE A 394 3.32 3.77 3.74
N ALA A 395 2.89 3.17 4.85
CA ALA A 395 1.61 2.49 4.96
C ALA A 395 0.84 3.00 6.18
N VAL A 396 -0.47 2.99 6.09
CA VAL A 396 -1.36 3.46 7.14
C VAL A 396 -2.47 2.44 7.40
N SER A 397 -2.85 2.26 8.66
CA SER A 397 -4.00 1.41 9.02
C SER A 397 -5.31 2.00 8.45
N PRO A 398 -6.33 1.18 8.16
CA PRO A 398 -7.57 1.65 7.52
C PRO A 398 -8.28 2.80 8.25
N CYS A 399 -8.12 2.89 9.56
CA CYS A 399 -8.67 3.99 10.38
C CYS A 399 -7.67 5.15 10.62
N GLY A 400 -6.49 5.14 10.00
CA GLY A 400 -5.49 6.18 10.18
C GLY A 400 -4.75 6.17 11.52
N SER A 401 -5.05 5.22 12.43
CA SER A 401 -4.52 5.23 13.79
C SER A 401 -3.06 4.81 13.92
N GLU A 402 -2.55 4.01 12.98
CA GLU A 402 -1.17 3.53 12.95
C GLU A 402 -0.55 3.85 11.58
N ILE A 403 0.66 4.37 11.60
CA ILE A 403 1.42 4.78 10.41
C ILE A 403 2.79 4.10 10.47
N TYR A 404 3.23 3.54 9.35
CA TYR A 404 4.54 2.88 9.23
C TYR A 404 5.32 3.52 8.09
N VAL A 405 6.56 3.93 8.36
CA VAL A 405 7.46 4.54 7.37
C VAL A 405 8.76 3.77 7.32
N VAL A 406 9.20 3.40 6.13
CA VAL A 406 10.48 2.72 5.92
C VAL A 406 11.56 3.69 5.49
N GLU A 407 12.77 3.47 6.02
CA GLU A 407 13.93 4.34 5.86
C GLU A 407 15.07 3.57 5.18
N LEU A 408 15.48 4.04 4.00
CA LEU A 408 16.49 3.37 3.18
C LEU A 408 17.89 3.39 3.80
N ASN A 409 18.35 4.56 4.29
CA ASN A 409 19.73 4.74 4.71
C ASN A 409 20.00 4.13 6.08
N LYS A 410 19.01 4.19 6.98
CA LYS A 410 19.12 3.64 8.33
C LYS A 410 18.73 2.16 8.43
N ASN A 411 18.15 1.59 7.38
CA ASN A 411 17.65 0.21 7.35
C ASN A 411 16.66 -0.09 8.48
N ILE A 412 15.74 0.83 8.73
CA ILE A 412 14.74 0.72 9.81
C ILE A 412 13.33 1.01 9.31
N THR A 413 12.36 0.66 10.11
CA THR A 413 10.96 1.05 9.94
C THR A 413 10.51 1.80 11.19
N TYR A 414 9.93 2.98 11.00
CA TYR A 414 9.28 3.74 12.06
C TYR A 414 7.83 3.34 12.18
N LYS A 415 7.32 3.27 13.41
CA LYS A 415 5.89 3.21 13.72
C LYS A 415 5.46 4.48 14.41
N PHE A 416 4.35 5.05 13.94
CA PHE A 416 3.69 6.18 14.58
C PHE A 416 2.25 5.81 14.90
N SER A 417 1.70 6.43 15.95
CA SER A 417 0.31 6.25 16.37
C SER A 417 -0.33 7.60 16.69
N GLN A 418 -1.61 7.76 16.37
CA GLN A 418 -2.33 8.95 16.77
C GLN A 418 -2.46 9.00 18.30
N LYS A 419 -2.20 10.17 18.89
CA LYS A 419 -2.46 10.41 20.32
C LYS A 419 -3.96 10.29 20.58
N VAL A 420 -4.33 9.45 21.54
CA VAL A 420 -5.69 9.42 22.03
C VAL A 420 -5.87 10.64 22.95
N ASN A 421 -6.39 11.73 22.41
CA ASN A 421 -6.84 12.83 23.23
C ASN A 421 -8.04 12.34 24.04
N MET A 422 -7.79 11.91 25.28
CA MET A 422 -8.88 11.75 26.24
C MET A 422 -9.43 13.15 26.52
N ILE A 423 -10.48 13.51 25.79
CA ILE A 423 -11.26 14.67 26.15
C ILE A 423 -11.92 14.30 27.51
N TYR A 424 -11.23 14.67 28.61
CA TYR A 424 -11.93 14.84 29.88
C TYR A 424 -12.90 16.00 29.65
N THR A 425 -14.13 15.69 29.32
CA THR A 425 -15.22 16.64 29.53
C THR A 425 -15.28 16.82 31.03
N ASN A 426 -14.50 17.78 31.54
CA ASN A 426 -14.78 18.40 32.81
C ASN A 426 -16.14 19.10 32.65
N SER A 427 -17.22 18.35 32.84
CA SER A 427 -18.50 18.95 33.20
C SER A 427 -18.27 19.64 34.52
N HIS A 428 -18.02 20.95 34.47
CA HIS A 428 -18.17 21.81 35.63
C HIS A 428 -19.58 21.63 36.14
N HIS A 429 -19.75 20.78 37.17
CA HIS A 429 -20.90 20.85 38.03
C HIS A 429 -20.90 22.24 38.69
N VAL A 430 -21.72 23.11 38.16
CA VAL A 430 -22.22 24.26 38.93
C VAL A 430 -23.02 23.65 40.08
N LEU A 431 -22.44 23.70 41.27
CA LEU A 431 -23.13 23.38 42.51
C LEU A 431 -24.31 24.40 42.69
N MET A 432 -25.49 24.02 42.30
CA MET A 432 -26.71 24.54 42.93
C MET A 432 -27.06 23.59 44.05
N ASP A 433 -26.84 24.06 45.25
CA ASP A 433 -27.42 23.52 46.48
C ASP A 433 -28.94 23.42 46.32
N THR A 434 -29.45 22.20 46.19
CA THR A 434 -30.82 21.87 46.61
C THR A 434 -30.82 20.44 47.13
N ASP A 435 -31.09 20.34 48.42
CA ASP A 435 -31.49 19.12 49.13
C ASP A 435 -32.46 18.27 48.28
N MET A 436 -32.04 17.01 47.96
CA MET A 436 -33.01 15.91 47.84
C MET A 436 -32.32 14.57 48.04
N ASN A 437 -32.71 13.93 49.10
CA ASN A 437 -32.44 12.56 49.47
C ASN A 437 -32.88 11.53 48.44
N ASN A 438 -32.07 10.47 48.30
CA ASN A 438 -32.43 9.10 47.95
C ASN A 438 -33.20 8.86 46.64
N ARG A 439 -32.46 8.46 45.54
CA ARG A 439 -32.98 7.51 44.54
C ARG A 439 -31.99 7.19 43.41
N ASP A 440 -30.76 6.74 43.66
CA ASP A 440 -29.85 6.33 42.57
C ASP A 440 -29.24 4.91 42.73
N GLY A 441 -29.83 4.08 43.61
CA GLY A 441 -29.43 2.68 43.75
C GLY A 441 -30.18 1.68 42.87
N ASP A 442 -31.36 2.03 42.37
CA ASP A 442 -32.30 1.05 41.78
C ASP A 442 -32.18 0.90 40.25
N ASP A 443 -31.71 1.93 39.53
CA ASP A 443 -31.67 1.86 38.06
C ASP A 443 -30.52 1.02 37.51
N ALA A 444 -29.37 1.05 38.13
CA ALA A 444 -28.20 0.22 37.68
C ALA A 444 -28.45 -1.27 37.94
N THR A 445 -29.10 -1.61 39.04
CA THR A 445 -29.50 -2.99 39.37
C THR A 445 -30.57 -3.51 38.45
N ALA A 446 -31.54 -2.67 38.07
CA ALA A 446 -32.59 -3.04 37.09
C ALA A 446 -32.02 -3.29 35.70
N ILE A 447 -31.06 -2.52 35.23
CA ILE A 447 -30.39 -2.73 33.93
C ILE A 447 -29.57 -4.04 33.93
N VAL A 448 -28.81 -4.33 34.98
CA VAL A 448 -28.05 -5.58 35.10
C VAL A 448 -29.00 -6.78 35.16
N LEU A 449 -30.10 -6.72 35.90
CA LEU A 449 -31.07 -7.81 35.96
C LEU A 449 -31.80 -8.03 34.63
N THR A 450 -32.06 -6.99 33.83
CA THR A 450 -32.65 -7.13 32.50
C THR A 450 -31.68 -7.78 31.50
N ILE A 451 -30.39 -7.45 31.54
CA ILE A 451 -29.37 -8.09 30.70
C ILE A 451 -29.19 -9.56 31.08
N ILE A 452 -29.15 -9.91 32.35
CA ILE A 452 -29.04 -11.30 32.82
C ILE A 452 -30.28 -12.10 32.39
N SER A 453 -31.48 -11.52 32.51
CA SER A 453 -32.70 -12.20 32.07
C SER A 453 -32.76 -12.44 30.56
N ALA A 454 -32.31 -11.51 29.73
CA ALA A 454 -32.21 -11.66 28.29
C ALA A 454 -31.20 -12.75 27.88
N LEU A 455 -30.05 -12.81 28.56
CA LEU A 455 -29.05 -13.84 28.35
C LEU A 455 -29.55 -15.24 28.73
N THR A 456 -30.27 -15.38 29.83
CA THR A 456 -30.86 -16.65 30.26
C THR A 456 -31.94 -17.14 29.30
N ILE A 457 -32.82 -16.25 28.80
CA ILE A 457 -33.80 -16.58 27.76
C ILE A 457 -33.14 -17.06 26.49
N PHE A 458 -32.07 -16.39 26.05
CA PHE A 458 -31.30 -16.78 24.85
C PHE A 458 -30.66 -18.14 25.01
N ILE A 459 -30.05 -18.44 26.16
CA ILE A 459 -29.45 -19.77 26.43
C ILE A 459 -30.52 -20.87 26.42
N VAL A 460 -31.69 -20.65 27.06
CA VAL A 460 -32.80 -21.60 27.04
C VAL A 460 -33.30 -21.84 25.64
N PHE A 461 -33.41 -20.79 24.82
CA PHE A 461 -33.81 -20.90 23.42
C PHE A 461 -32.83 -21.73 22.58
N CYS A 462 -31.51 -21.49 22.75
CA CYS A 462 -30.49 -22.30 22.11
C CYS A 462 -30.54 -23.79 22.54
N LEU A 463 -30.77 -24.08 23.81
CA LEU A 463 -30.89 -25.42 24.33
C LEU A 463 -32.17 -26.13 23.79
N LEU A 464 -33.26 -25.38 23.58
CA LEU A 464 -34.46 -25.88 22.97
C LEU A 464 -34.26 -26.24 21.48
N ILE A 465 -33.54 -25.40 20.73
CA ILE A 465 -33.18 -25.68 19.34
C ILE A 465 -32.34 -26.94 19.27
N VAL A 466 -31.31 -27.09 20.08
CA VAL A 466 -30.46 -28.30 20.13
C VAL A 466 -31.28 -29.54 20.48
N ARG A 467 -32.26 -29.45 21.38
CA ARG A 467 -33.16 -30.55 21.72
C ARG A 467 -34.10 -30.91 20.60
N ILE A 468 -34.61 -29.95 19.85
CA ILE A 468 -35.51 -30.16 18.68
C ILE A 468 -34.71 -30.83 17.54
N THR A 469 -33.51 -30.36 17.24
CA THR A 469 -32.63 -30.96 16.23
C THR A 469 -32.20 -32.38 16.59
N ALA A 470 -31.83 -32.63 17.87
CA ALA A 470 -31.51 -33.98 18.35
C ALA A 470 -32.71 -34.95 18.39
N ARG A 471 -33.96 -34.45 18.47
CA ARG A 471 -35.16 -35.26 18.33
C ARG A 471 -35.51 -35.56 16.88
N SER A 472 -35.20 -34.65 15.95
CA SER A 472 -35.40 -34.87 14.50
C SER A 472 -34.53 -36.02 13.95
N GLU A 473 -33.34 -36.20 14.52
CA GLU A 473 -32.43 -37.28 14.12
C GLU A 473 -32.83 -38.68 14.64
N LYS A 474 -33.71 -38.77 15.66
CA LYS A 474 -34.17 -40.03 16.22
C LYS A 474 -35.49 -40.57 15.64
N GLY A 475 -36.12 -39.84 14.72
CA GLY A 475 -37.45 -40.14 14.17
C GLY A 475 -37.51 -40.63 12.72
N GLY A 476 -36.40 -40.97 12.07
CA GLY A 476 -36.37 -41.37 10.66
C GLY A 476 -35.58 -42.65 10.40
N GLY A 477 -36.04 -43.75 10.96
CA GLY A 477 -35.51 -45.07 10.62
C GLY A 477 -36.28 -45.69 9.44
N THR A 478 -35.81 -45.53 8.21
CA THR A 478 -36.08 -46.40 7.08
C THR A 478 -34.78 -46.87 6.47
N SER A 479 -34.52 -48.15 6.68
CA SER A 479 -33.42 -48.94 6.14
C SER A 479 -33.46 -48.91 4.61
N PHE A 480 -32.44 -48.37 3.96
CA PHE A 480 -32.06 -48.71 2.59
C PHE A 480 -30.74 -49.50 2.65
N LYS A 481 -30.83 -50.77 2.28
CA LYS A 481 -29.67 -51.60 1.99
C LYS A 481 -29.00 -51.12 0.71
N TYR A 482 -27.73 -50.78 0.78
CA TYR A 482 -26.85 -50.69 -0.37
C TYR A 482 -25.98 -51.94 -0.40
N ASP A 483 -26.05 -52.65 -1.53
CA ASP A 483 -25.18 -53.77 -1.87
C ASP A 483 -23.78 -53.21 -2.15
N GLU A 484 -22.78 -53.70 -1.42
CA GLU A 484 -21.38 -53.47 -1.65
C GLU A 484 -20.91 -54.29 -2.86
N ALA A 485 -20.39 -53.62 -3.90
CA ALA A 485 -19.51 -54.23 -4.88
C ALA A 485 -18.09 -53.78 -4.64
N PRO A 486 -17.11 -54.69 -4.58
CA PRO A 486 -15.71 -54.35 -4.31
C PRO A 486 -15.05 -53.74 -5.55
N VAL A 487 -14.50 -52.54 -5.44
CA VAL A 487 -13.61 -51.94 -6.44
C VAL A 487 -12.17 -52.23 -6.09
N GLU A 488 -11.54 -53.07 -6.93
CA GLU A 488 -10.11 -53.33 -6.91
C GLU A 488 -9.28 -52.08 -7.17
N LEU A 489 -8.50 -51.68 -6.16
CA LEU A 489 -7.45 -50.65 -6.25
C LEU A 489 -6.11 -51.32 -6.63
N SER A 490 -5.92 -51.62 -7.91
CA SER A 490 -4.62 -52.07 -8.39
C SER A 490 -4.38 -51.76 -9.85
N LYS A 491 -4.46 -50.50 -10.30
CA LYS A 491 -3.88 -50.01 -11.59
C LYS A 491 -3.89 -48.51 -11.66
N LEU A 492 -2.91 -47.87 -11.00
CA LEU A 492 -2.56 -46.46 -11.24
C LEU A 492 -1.15 -46.17 -10.73
N PHE A 493 -0.19 -47.04 -11.18
CA PHE A 493 1.24 -46.72 -11.22
C PHE A 493 1.85 -47.52 -12.36
N ASP A 494 1.95 -46.87 -13.51
CA ASP A 494 2.98 -46.98 -14.55
C ASP A 494 3.12 -45.60 -15.21
#